data_481d7950c671a110a0da9472a535c3af
#
_entry.id   481d7950c671a110a0da9472a535c3af
#
_cell.length_a   1.000
_cell.length_b   1.000
_cell.length_c   1.000
_cell.angle_alpha   90.00
_cell.angle_beta   90.00
_cell.angle_gamma   90.00
#
_symmetry.space_group_name_H-M   'P 1'
#
loop_
_entity.id
_entity.type
_entity.pdbx_description
1 polymer ?
#
loop_
_entity_poly.entity_id
_entity_poly.type
_entity_poly.pdbx_seq_one_letter_code
_entity_poly.pdbx_strand_id
1 'polypeptide(L)'
;VRGIFYWKIDAERGAEMTKKATVLDQPAIRRALTRIAHEIIERNKGIQDCVLVGIKTRGIYIANRLAERIYDIEGEEIPVGEIDITLYRDDLSKKTADNEPEVKGSDLPVDITNKKVILVDDVLFTGRTVRAGLDALMDIGRPSQIQLAVLVDRGHRELPVRADYVGKNVPTSSSEKIMVTLTEVDGEEQVTIHEKE
;
A
#
# COMPACT_ATOMS: atom_id res chain seq x y z
N VAL A 1 12.70 -21.63 4.54
CA VAL A 1 11.85 -21.80 5.73
C VAL A 1 12.35 -20.87 6.84
N ARG A 2 12.25 -19.54 6.69
CA ARG A 2 12.63 -18.56 7.74
C ARG A 2 11.77 -17.28 7.73
N GLY A 3 10.58 -17.27 7.09
CA GLY A 3 9.74 -16.08 6.96
C GLY A 3 8.55 -15.97 7.91
N ILE A 4 8.22 -17.01 8.67
CA ILE A 4 6.88 -17.12 9.30
C ILE A 4 6.82 -16.58 10.76
N PHE A 5 7.93 -16.18 11.39
CA PHE A 5 7.95 -15.89 12.83
C PHE A 5 8.22 -14.45 13.25
N TYR A 6 8.49 -13.51 12.32
CA TYR A 6 8.91 -12.16 12.71
C TYR A 6 7.78 -11.22 13.17
N TRP A 7 6.52 -11.58 13.04
CA TRP A 7 5.40 -10.72 13.39
C TRP A 7 4.72 -11.06 14.74
N LYS A 8 5.08 -12.18 15.38
CA LYS A 8 4.50 -12.56 16.67
C LYS A 8 5.02 -11.75 17.86
N ILE A 9 6.12 -11.05 17.68
CA ILE A 9 6.73 -10.23 18.73
C ILE A 9 6.90 -8.82 18.18
N ASP A 10 6.30 -7.84 18.84
CA ASP A 10 6.61 -6.43 18.60
C ASP A 10 8.08 -6.22 18.99
N ALA A 11 8.96 -6.08 17.97
CA ALA A 11 10.42 -6.02 18.16
C ALA A 11 10.87 -4.87 19.10
N GLU A 12 9.99 -3.91 19.38
CA GLU A 12 10.32 -2.78 20.26
C GLU A 12 10.00 -3.00 21.74
N ARG A 13 9.17 -4.00 22.13
CA ARG A 13 8.76 -4.15 23.55
C ARG A 13 8.47 -5.57 24.03
N GLY A 14 8.71 -6.62 23.25
CA GLY A 14 8.53 -8.01 23.73
C GLY A 14 7.09 -8.42 24.09
N ALA A 15 6.09 -7.63 23.71
CA ALA A 15 4.69 -7.96 24.00
C ALA A 15 4.15 -8.95 22.95
N GLU A 16 3.48 -9.99 23.42
CA GLU A 16 2.84 -10.96 22.57
C GLU A 16 1.57 -10.34 21.93
N MET A 17 1.39 -10.55 20.63
CA MET A 17 0.25 -10.00 19.89
C MET A 17 -0.76 -11.11 19.65
N THR A 18 -1.96 -10.93 20.20
CA THR A 18 -3.04 -11.91 20.08
C THR A 18 -4.01 -11.52 18.97
N LYS A 19 -4.33 -12.48 18.09
CA LYS A 19 -5.34 -12.28 17.05
C LYS A 19 -6.72 -12.13 17.68
N LYS A 20 -7.34 -10.95 17.48
CA LYS A 20 -8.67 -10.61 17.99
C LYS A 20 -9.78 -10.99 17.01
N ALA A 21 -9.59 -10.66 15.73
CA ALA A 21 -10.62 -10.90 14.72
C ALA A 21 -10.02 -10.98 13.30
N THR A 22 -10.73 -11.69 12.41
CA THR A 22 -10.54 -11.58 10.97
C THR A 22 -11.54 -10.56 10.42
N VAL A 23 -11.02 -9.56 9.72
CA VAL A 23 -11.80 -8.44 9.16
C VAL A 23 -12.17 -8.66 7.71
N LEU A 24 -11.22 -9.21 6.93
CA LEU A 24 -11.42 -9.63 5.55
C LEU A 24 -10.82 -11.02 5.37
N ASP A 25 -11.59 -11.93 4.82
CA ASP A 25 -11.13 -13.19 4.24
C ASP A 25 -10.76 -13.01 2.77
N GLN A 26 -10.19 -14.03 2.15
CA GLN A 26 -9.78 -14.02 0.75
C GLN A 26 -10.90 -13.60 -0.21
N PRO A 27 -12.15 -14.14 -0.15
CA PRO A 27 -13.24 -13.68 -0.99
C PRO A 27 -13.60 -12.20 -0.78
N ALA A 28 -13.51 -11.70 0.45
CA ALA A 28 -13.80 -10.30 0.76
C ALA A 28 -12.72 -9.36 0.22
N ILE A 29 -11.43 -9.75 0.30
CA ILE A 29 -10.32 -9.02 -0.32
C ILE A 29 -10.53 -8.96 -1.83
N ARG A 30 -10.86 -10.08 -2.48
CA ARG A 30 -11.14 -10.13 -3.92
C ARG A 30 -12.25 -9.15 -4.30
N ARG A 31 -13.39 -9.14 -3.61
CA ARG A 31 -14.51 -8.23 -3.87
C ARG A 31 -14.11 -6.77 -3.66
N ALA A 32 -13.34 -6.47 -2.61
CA ALA A 32 -12.86 -5.11 -2.35
C ALA A 32 -11.97 -4.59 -3.47
N LEU A 33 -11.02 -5.39 -3.97
CA LEU A 33 -10.13 -5.01 -5.07
C LEU A 33 -10.89 -4.86 -6.39
N THR A 34 -11.88 -5.72 -6.68
CA THR A 34 -12.73 -5.57 -7.87
C THR A 34 -13.51 -4.26 -7.83
N ARG A 35 -14.07 -3.87 -6.67
CA ARG A 35 -14.75 -2.60 -6.51
C ARG A 35 -13.82 -1.41 -6.68
N ILE A 36 -12.61 -1.45 -6.09
CA ILE A 36 -11.59 -0.40 -6.28
C ILE A 36 -11.21 -0.26 -7.76
N ALA A 37 -11.06 -1.36 -8.49
CA ALA A 37 -10.75 -1.32 -9.92
C ALA A 37 -11.85 -0.57 -10.71
N HIS A 38 -13.11 -0.87 -10.47
CA HIS A 38 -14.24 -0.13 -11.06
C HIS A 38 -14.23 1.36 -10.68
N GLU A 39 -13.98 1.69 -9.41
CA GLU A 39 -13.91 3.08 -8.94
C GLU A 39 -12.76 3.86 -9.61
N ILE A 40 -11.59 3.21 -9.82
CA ILE A 40 -10.45 3.81 -10.54
C ILE A 40 -10.84 4.12 -11.99
N ILE A 41 -11.42 3.16 -12.69
CA ILE A 41 -11.85 3.32 -14.09
C ILE A 41 -12.88 4.43 -14.20
N GLU A 42 -13.91 4.42 -13.37
CA GLU A 42 -15.00 5.41 -13.41
C GLU A 42 -14.49 6.82 -13.13
N ARG A 43 -13.71 7.00 -12.06
CA ARG A 43 -13.19 8.32 -11.67
C ARG A 43 -12.27 8.92 -12.71
N ASN A 44 -11.45 8.08 -13.35
CA ASN A 44 -10.49 8.52 -14.36
C ASN A 44 -11.06 8.55 -15.78
N LYS A 45 -12.31 8.10 -15.98
CA LYS A 45 -12.99 7.98 -17.28
C LYS A 45 -12.20 7.09 -18.25
N GLY A 46 -11.83 5.90 -17.78
CA GLY A 46 -10.91 4.98 -18.41
C GLY A 46 -9.54 4.99 -17.73
N ILE A 47 -8.58 4.28 -18.32
CA ILE A 47 -7.24 4.10 -17.75
C ILE A 47 -6.13 4.80 -18.54
N GLN A 48 -6.50 5.53 -19.59
CA GLN A 48 -5.53 6.27 -20.39
C GLN A 48 -4.77 7.27 -19.50
N ASP A 49 -3.45 7.30 -19.64
CA ASP A 49 -2.55 8.10 -18.82
C ASP A 49 -2.53 7.74 -17.31
N CYS A 50 -3.09 6.60 -16.94
CA CYS A 50 -3.00 6.07 -15.58
C CYS A 50 -1.82 5.11 -15.42
N VAL A 51 -1.20 5.14 -14.24
CA VAL A 51 -0.13 4.22 -13.82
C VAL A 51 -0.40 3.80 -12.38
N LEU A 52 -0.38 2.50 -12.10
CA LEU A 52 -0.42 1.98 -10.74
C LEU A 52 1.00 1.94 -10.20
N VAL A 53 1.21 2.41 -8.97
CA VAL A 53 2.51 2.33 -8.30
C VAL A 53 2.33 1.76 -6.90
N GLY A 54 2.84 0.56 -6.68
CA GLY A 54 2.77 -0.10 -5.38
C GLY A 54 3.91 0.30 -4.46
N ILE A 55 3.60 0.60 -3.20
CA ILE A 55 4.61 0.76 -2.15
C ILE A 55 5.09 -0.63 -1.71
N LYS A 56 6.41 -0.86 -1.68
CA LYS A 56 6.97 -2.11 -1.12
C LYS A 56 6.63 -2.22 0.37
N THR A 57 6.28 -3.41 0.93
CA THR A 57 6.34 -4.74 0.31
C THR A 57 5.00 -5.18 -0.29
N ARG A 58 3.87 -4.91 0.35
CA ARG A 58 2.56 -5.49 -0.01
C ARG A 58 1.82 -4.68 -1.05
N GLY A 59 2.05 -3.37 -1.11
CA GLY A 59 1.38 -2.50 -2.09
C GLY A 59 1.59 -2.91 -3.53
N ILE A 60 2.77 -3.46 -3.89
CA ILE A 60 3.02 -3.94 -5.25
C ILE A 60 2.13 -5.12 -5.65
N TYR A 61 1.91 -6.09 -4.75
CA TYR A 61 1.04 -7.22 -5.05
C TYR A 61 -0.43 -6.79 -5.19
N ILE A 62 -0.86 -5.82 -4.37
CA ILE A 62 -2.19 -5.23 -4.50
C ILE A 62 -2.32 -4.47 -5.83
N ALA A 63 -1.30 -3.71 -6.24
CA ALA A 63 -1.27 -3.01 -7.52
C ALA A 63 -1.37 -3.99 -8.70
N ASN A 64 -0.61 -5.08 -8.69
CA ASN A 64 -0.69 -6.12 -9.72
C ASN A 64 -2.10 -6.73 -9.80
N ARG A 65 -2.70 -7.05 -8.66
CA ARG A 65 -4.07 -7.59 -8.61
C ARG A 65 -5.13 -6.59 -9.09
N LEU A 66 -4.91 -5.29 -8.87
CA LEU A 66 -5.77 -4.24 -9.42
C LEU A 66 -5.60 -4.16 -10.95
N ALA A 67 -4.37 -4.25 -11.46
CA ALA A 67 -4.10 -4.25 -12.89
C ALA A 67 -4.79 -5.42 -13.61
N GLU A 68 -4.72 -6.64 -13.04
CA GLU A 68 -5.44 -7.80 -13.57
C GLU A 68 -6.95 -7.55 -13.66
N ARG A 69 -7.56 -6.97 -12.63
CA ARG A 69 -9.00 -6.66 -12.64
C ARG A 69 -9.37 -5.56 -13.61
N ILE A 70 -8.52 -4.55 -13.73
CA ILE A 70 -8.71 -3.48 -14.71
C ILE A 70 -8.66 -4.07 -16.11
N TYR A 71 -7.70 -4.97 -16.39
CA TYR A 71 -7.63 -5.67 -17.66
C TYR A 71 -8.88 -6.52 -17.93
N ASP A 72 -9.39 -7.23 -16.93
CA ASP A 72 -10.63 -8.02 -17.06
C ASP A 72 -11.86 -7.15 -17.41
N ILE A 73 -11.86 -5.89 -16.97
CA ILE A 73 -12.98 -4.95 -17.16
C ILE A 73 -12.85 -4.17 -18.48
N GLU A 74 -11.67 -3.57 -18.73
CA GLU A 74 -11.44 -2.65 -19.86
C GLU A 74 -10.87 -3.36 -21.11
N GLY A 75 -10.22 -4.53 -20.93
CA GLY A 75 -9.49 -5.21 -22.01
C GLY A 75 -8.17 -4.54 -22.39
N GLU A 76 -7.72 -3.56 -21.62
CA GLU A 76 -6.49 -2.81 -21.82
C GLU A 76 -5.57 -2.93 -20.61
N GLU A 77 -4.25 -3.00 -20.85
CA GLU A 77 -3.26 -3.06 -19.79
C GLU A 77 -2.99 -1.67 -19.20
N ILE A 78 -2.89 -1.60 -17.86
CA ILE A 78 -2.41 -0.43 -17.13
C ILE A 78 -0.98 -0.70 -16.65
N PRO A 79 -0.02 0.23 -16.87
CA PRO A 79 1.34 0.06 -16.37
C PRO A 79 1.37 -0.05 -14.84
N VAL A 80 2.21 -0.97 -14.33
CA VAL A 80 2.42 -1.16 -12.89
C VAL A 80 3.89 -0.97 -12.57
N GLY A 81 4.18 -0.10 -11.62
CA GLY A 81 5.52 0.11 -11.07
C GLY A 81 5.55 -0.10 -9.56
N GLU A 82 6.74 -0.05 -8.99
CA GLU A 82 6.96 -0.14 -7.56
C GLU A 82 7.90 0.94 -7.05
N ILE A 83 7.69 1.37 -5.82
CA ILE A 83 8.59 2.28 -5.12
C ILE A 83 9.03 1.71 -3.78
N ASP A 84 10.30 1.89 -3.46
CA ASP A 84 10.86 1.62 -2.15
C ASP A 84 11.01 2.93 -1.38
N ILE A 85 10.29 3.04 -0.28
CA ILE A 85 10.24 4.26 0.53
C ILE A 85 11.23 4.25 1.70
N THR A 86 12.10 3.25 1.80
CA THR A 86 13.01 3.08 2.95
C THR A 86 13.86 4.33 3.21
N LEU A 87 14.29 5.03 2.15
CA LEU A 87 15.08 6.25 2.26
C LEU A 87 14.28 7.50 2.66
N TYR A 88 12.96 7.47 2.48
CA TYR A 88 12.05 8.60 2.72
C TYR A 88 11.33 8.50 4.08
N ARG A 89 11.56 7.42 4.83
CA ARG A 89 10.94 7.20 6.13
C ARG A 89 11.67 7.97 7.23
N ASP A 90 10.98 8.85 7.89
CA ASP A 90 11.48 9.69 8.99
C ASP A 90 11.72 8.91 10.29
N ASP A 91 11.09 7.74 10.47
CA ASP A 91 11.29 6.83 11.59
C ASP A 91 12.59 6.02 11.53
N LEU A 92 13.25 5.94 10.36
CA LEU A 92 14.50 5.22 10.14
C LEU A 92 15.74 6.14 10.09
N SER A 93 15.58 7.47 10.14
CA SER A 93 16.61 8.49 9.87
C SER A 93 17.71 8.64 10.93
N LYS A 94 17.89 7.72 11.86
CA LYS A 94 18.92 7.79 12.92
C LYS A 94 20.27 7.16 12.58
N LYS A 95 20.51 6.66 11.37
CA LYS A 95 21.81 6.10 10.97
C LYS A 95 22.03 6.29 9.47
N THR A 96 22.64 7.38 9.08
CA THR A 96 23.70 7.49 8.05
C THR A 96 23.80 8.94 7.56
N ALA A 97 24.66 9.70 8.22
CA ALA A 97 25.25 10.89 7.65
C ALA A 97 26.44 10.42 6.83
N ASP A 98 26.34 10.33 5.52
CA ASP A 98 27.48 10.28 4.56
C ASP A 98 27.17 9.41 3.34
N ASN A 99 26.07 9.63 2.64
CA ASN A 99 25.96 9.24 1.22
C ASN A 99 24.73 9.93 0.64
N GLU A 100 24.87 10.52 -0.55
CA GLU A 100 23.74 10.99 -1.35
C GLU A 100 22.75 9.84 -1.51
N PRO A 101 21.45 10.05 -1.26
CA PRO A 101 20.45 9.00 -1.41
C PRO A 101 20.31 8.64 -2.89
N GLU A 102 21.01 7.61 -3.34
CA GLU A 102 20.61 6.93 -4.56
C GLU A 102 19.22 6.31 -4.31
N VAL A 103 18.25 6.65 -5.14
CA VAL A 103 16.92 6.02 -5.16
C VAL A 103 17.10 4.57 -5.61
N LYS A 104 17.60 3.72 -4.71
CA LYS A 104 17.79 2.29 -4.96
C LYS A 104 16.48 1.57 -4.74
N GLY A 105 15.93 1.00 -5.81
CA GLY A 105 14.84 0.03 -5.72
C GLY A 105 13.46 0.50 -6.19
N SER A 106 13.34 1.68 -6.81
CA SER A 106 12.13 2.04 -7.54
C SER A 106 12.23 1.54 -8.98
N ASP A 107 11.22 0.81 -9.43
CA ASP A 107 11.10 0.32 -10.80
C ASP A 107 9.77 0.82 -11.38
N LEU A 108 9.89 1.80 -12.30
CA LEU A 108 8.74 2.36 -13.00
C LEU A 108 8.88 2.04 -14.49
N PRO A 109 7.94 1.30 -15.07
CA PRO A 109 8.01 0.86 -16.46
C PRO A 109 7.80 1.99 -17.47
N VAL A 110 7.34 3.17 -17.01
CA VAL A 110 7.03 4.33 -17.86
C VAL A 110 7.41 5.62 -17.15
N ASP A 111 7.70 6.67 -17.92
CA ASP A 111 7.78 8.04 -17.38
C ASP A 111 6.42 8.46 -16.82
N ILE A 112 6.41 8.82 -15.54
CA ILE A 112 5.20 9.26 -14.83
C ILE A 112 4.86 10.72 -15.03
N THR A 113 5.72 11.50 -15.73
CA THR A 113 5.50 12.92 -15.99
C THR A 113 4.20 13.11 -16.80
N ASN A 114 3.35 13.99 -16.29
CA ASN A 114 1.99 14.26 -16.82
C ASN A 114 1.02 13.07 -16.73
N LYS A 115 1.39 11.95 -16.12
CA LYS A 115 0.50 10.81 -15.88
C LYS A 115 -0.33 10.98 -14.61
N LYS A 116 -1.43 10.25 -14.52
CA LYS A 116 -2.20 10.08 -13.28
C LYS A 116 -1.64 8.86 -12.55
N VAL A 117 -0.96 9.07 -11.46
CA VAL A 117 -0.40 7.98 -10.65
C VAL A 117 -1.41 7.56 -9.60
N ILE A 118 -1.73 6.28 -9.53
CA ILE A 118 -2.49 5.69 -8.43
C ILE A 118 -1.47 4.98 -7.52
N LEU A 119 -1.16 5.61 -6.40
CA LEU A 119 -0.29 5.06 -5.36
C LEU A 119 -1.06 4.00 -4.56
N VAL A 120 -0.51 2.81 -4.43
CA VAL A 120 -1.20 1.65 -3.84
C VAL A 120 -0.46 1.16 -2.60
N ASP A 121 -1.20 1.00 -1.49
CA ASP A 121 -0.68 0.43 -0.24
C ASP A 121 -1.68 -0.54 0.41
N ASP A 122 -1.24 -1.33 1.37
CA ASP A 122 -2.10 -2.27 2.10
C ASP A 122 -2.90 -1.58 3.21
N VAL A 123 -2.27 -0.78 4.07
CA VAL A 123 -2.91 -0.18 5.24
C VAL A 123 -2.58 1.32 5.36
N LEU A 124 -3.61 2.14 5.33
CA LEU A 124 -3.49 3.55 5.67
C LEU A 124 -3.70 3.74 7.19
N PHE A 125 -2.67 4.26 7.84
CA PHE A 125 -2.65 4.54 9.28
C PHE A 125 -2.36 6.03 9.54
N THR A 126 -1.15 6.38 9.93
CA THR A 126 -0.76 7.76 10.25
C THR A 126 -0.65 8.68 9.04
N GLY A 127 -0.41 8.11 7.85
CA GLY A 127 -0.12 8.81 6.61
C GLY A 127 1.37 8.99 6.32
N ARG A 128 2.27 8.57 7.23
CA ARG A 128 3.73 8.74 7.05
C ARG A 128 4.28 7.92 5.88
N THR A 129 3.83 6.67 5.71
CA THR A 129 4.16 5.83 4.56
C THR A 129 3.75 6.50 3.25
N VAL A 130 2.53 7.02 3.20
CA VAL A 130 2.00 7.72 2.01
C VAL A 130 2.82 8.98 1.72
N ARG A 131 3.16 9.78 2.74
CA ARG A 131 4.02 10.95 2.56
C ARG A 131 5.35 10.57 1.93
N ALA A 132 6.02 9.54 2.47
CA ALA A 132 7.28 9.04 1.92
C ALA A 132 7.12 8.58 0.46
N GLY A 133 5.99 7.93 0.12
CA GLY A 133 5.67 7.56 -1.25
C GLY A 133 5.45 8.77 -2.18
N LEU A 134 4.80 9.83 -1.69
CA LEU A 134 4.63 11.08 -2.45
C LEU A 134 5.98 11.75 -2.71
N ASP A 135 6.85 11.83 -1.69
CA ASP A 135 8.20 12.41 -1.84
C ASP A 135 9.01 11.62 -2.89
N ALA A 136 9.01 10.28 -2.80
CA ALA A 136 9.68 9.41 -3.78
C ALA A 136 9.17 9.61 -5.22
N LEU A 137 7.85 9.69 -5.42
CA LEU A 137 7.27 9.91 -6.74
C LEU A 137 7.64 11.28 -7.32
N MET A 138 7.68 12.32 -6.49
CA MET A 138 8.05 13.68 -6.92
C MET A 138 9.52 13.80 -7.26
N ASP A 139 10.40 13.00 -6.68
CA ASP A 139 11.82 12.94 -7.04
C ASP A 139 12.05 12.22 -8.38
N ILE A 140 11.18 11.25 -8.73
CA ILE A 140 11.29 10.49 -9.99
C ILE A 140 10.71 11.26 -11.19
N GLY A 141 9.64 12.03 -10.98
CA GLY A 141 8.97 12.73 -12.07
C GLY A 141 7.91 13.70 -11.58
N ARG A 142 7.17 14.29 -12.53
CA ARG A 142 6.10 15.25 -12.24
C ARG A 142 4.75 14.74 -12.73
N PRO A 143 4.08 13.86 -11.98
CA PRO A 143 2.73 13.40 -12.34
C PRO A 143 1.75 14.57 -12.38
N SER A 144 0.74 14.47 -13.24
CA SER A 144 -0.35 15.46 -13.30
C SER A 144 -1.26 15.37 -12.09
N GLN A 145 -1.38 14.17 -11.52
CA GLN A 145 -2.18 13.88 -10.33
C GLN A 145 -1.63 12.64 -9.64
N ILE A 146 -1.69 12.61 -8.31
CA ILE A 146 -1.48 11.39 -7.51
C ILE A 146 -2.78 11.10 -6.76
N GLN A 147 -3.28 9.89 -6.92
CA GLN A 147 -4.42 9.32 -6.20
C GLN A 147 -3.92 8.20 -5.29
N LEU A 148 -4.62 7.93 -4.20
CA LEU A 148 -4.25 6.92 -3.23
C LEU A 148 -5.30 5.80 -3.15
N ALA A 149 -4.88 4.57 -3.35
CA ALA A 149 -5.69 3.36 -3.16
C ALA A 149 -5.12 2.53 -2.01
N VAL A 150 -5.97 2.11 -1.07
CA VAL A 150 -5.57 1.26 0.06
C VAL A 150 -6.56 0.13 0.27
N LEU A 151 -6.06 -1.04 0.66
CA LEU A 151 -6.94 -2.15 1.00
C LEU A 151 -7.71 -1.86 2.30
N VAL A 152 -7.04 -1.28 3.30
CA VAL A 152 -7.64 -0.95 4.59
C VAL A 152 -7.28 0.46 5.03
N ASP A 153 -8.28 1.20 5.47
CA ASP A 153 -8.10 2.45 6.21
C ASP A 153 -8.48 2.22 7.68
N ARG A 154 -7.51 2.35 8.60
CA ARG A 154 -7.74 2.12 10.03
C ARG A 154 -7.94 3.39 10.88
N GLY A 155 -7.86 4.56 10.26
CA GLY A 155 -7.92 5.83 10.98
C GLY A 155 -6.59 6.24 11.63
N HIS A 156 -6.64 7.06 12.67
CA HIS A 156 -5.50 7.55 13.47
C HIS A 156 -4.47 8.33 12.66
N ARG A 157 -4.94 9.27 11.81
CA ARG A 157 -4.05 10.14 11.02
C ARG A 157 -3.22 11.05 11.89
N GLU A 158 -1.93 11.16 11.56
CA GLU A 158 -1.02 12.19 12.03
C GLU A 158 -0.78 13.26 10.95
N LEU A 159 -1.00 12.90 9.68
CA LEU A 159 -0.87 13.78 8.53
C LEU A 159 -2.22 13.93 7.82
N PRO A 160 -2.50 15.07 7.14
CA PRO A 160 -3.77 15.34 6.46
C PRO A 160 -3.87 14.55 5.14
N VAL A 161 -3.79 13.23 5.22
CA VAL A 161 -3.84 12.31 4.08
C VAL A 161 -5.14 11.52 4.10
N ARG A 162 -5.80 11.43 2.96
CA ARG A 162 -7.01 10.63 2.76
C ARG A 162 -6.86 9.80 1.50
N ALA A 163 -7.25 8.52 1.57
CA ALA A 163 -7.30 7.68 0.39
C ALA A 163 -8.48 8.05 -0.51
N ASP A 164 -8.26 7.98 -1.81
CA ASP A 164 -9.29 8.16 -2.85
C ASP A 164 -10.12 6.89 -3.00
N TYR A 165 -9.50 5.75 -2.82
CA TYR A 165 -10.10 4.42 -2.95
C TYR A 165 -9.77 3.59 -1.71
N VAL A 166 -10.78 3.04 -1.07
CA VAL A 166 -10.62 2.27 0.18
C VAL A 166 -11.34 0.94 0.07
N GLY A 167 -10.62 -0.16 0.25
CA GLY A 167 -11.22 -1.49 0.28
C GLY A 167 -12.15 -1.67 1.47
N LYS A 168 -11.70 -1.34 2.67
CA LYS A 168 -12.53 -1.35 3.88
C LYS A 168 -12.04 -0.33 4.90
N ASN A 169 -12.98 0.42 5.47
CA ASN A 169 -12.72 1.22 6.67
C ASN A 169 -12.84 0.31 7.90
N VAL A 170 -11.81 0.28 8.72
CA VAL A 170 -11.72 -0.56 9.93
C VAL A 170 -11.27 0.32 11.10
N PRO A 171 -12.21 1.00 11.79
CA PRO A 171 -11.88 1.75 12.97
C PRO A 171 -11.24 0.81 14.02
N THR A 172 -10.07 1.19 14.50
CA THR A 172 -9.33 0.43 15.52
C THR A 172 -9.04 1.32 16.73
N SER A 173 -8.70 0.71 17.86
CA SER A 173 -8.07 1.44 18.96
C SER A 173 -6.60 1.71 18.66
N SER A 174 -5.97 2.59 19.45
CA SER A 174 -4.53 2.86 19.33
C SER A 174 -3.65 1.66 19.71
N SER A 175 -4.16 0.76 20.58
CA SER A 175 -3.48 -0.48 20.99
C SER A 175 -3.61 -1.62 20.00
N GLU A 176 -4.56 -1.56 19.08
CA GLU A 176 -4.78 -2.58 18.07
C GLU A 176 -3.87 -2.38 16.86
N LYS A 177 -3.50 -3.46 16.20
CA LYS A 177 -2.78 -3.47 14.92
C LYS A 177 -3.59 -4.19 13.85
N ILE A 178 -3.62 -3.63 12.65
CA ILE A 178 -4.08 -4.32 11.45
C ILE A 178 -2.91 -5.06 10.83
N MET A 179 -3.14 -6.33 10.51
CA MET A 179 -2.19 -7.13 9.75
C MET A 179 -2.86 -7.61 8.46
N VAL A 180 -2.19 -7.34 7.35
CA VAL A 180 -2.56 -7.84 6.02
C VAL A 180 -1.59 -8.97 5.68
N THR A 181 -2.12 -10.15 5.38
CA THR A 181 -1.35 -11.25 4.79
C THR A 181 -1.82 -11.46 3.36
N LEU A 182 -0.88 -11.70 2.46
CA LEU A 182 -1.13 -11.95 1.03
C LEU A 182 -0.45 -13.25 0.64
N THR A 183 -1.10 -14.03 -0.21
CA THR A 183 -0.60 -15.34 -0.63
C THR A 183 0.82 -15.29 -1.20
N GLU A 184 1.15 -14.21 -1.92
CA GLU A 184 2.45 -14.02 -2.57
C GLU A 184 3.61 -13.86 -1.58
N VAL A 185 3.33 -13.36 -0.38
CA VAL A 185 4.35 -13.07 0.65
C VAL A 185 4.25 -14.03 1.81
N ASP A 186 3.03 -14.27 2.27
CA ASP A 186 2.76 -14.89 3.58
C ASP A 186 2.20 -16.32 3.44
N GLY A 187 1.84 -16.75 2.21
CA GLY A 187 1.25 -18.08 1.95
C GLY A 187 -0.22 -18.21 2.37
N GLU A 188 -0.79 -17.18 2.97
CA GLU A 188 -2.20 -17.06 3.35
C GLU A 188 -2.73 -15.69 2.99
N GLU A 189 -4.05 -15.54 2.93
CA GLU A 189 -4.68 -14.27 2.53
C GLU A 189 -5.81 -13.90 3.48
N GLN A 190 -5.59 -12.88 4.29
CA GLN A 190 -6.58 -12.30 5.21
C GLN A 190 -6.15 -10.92 5.70
N VAL A 191 -7.11 -10.18 6.24
CA VAL A 191 -6.87 -9.00 7.07
C VAL A 191 -7.35 -9.29 8.47
N THR A 192 -6.49 -9.09 9.46
CA THR A 192 -6.75 -9.40 10.86
C THR A 192 -6.47 -8.22 11.77
N ILE A 193 -7.19 -8.15 12.90
CA ILE A 193 -6.91 -7.25 14.00
C ILE A 193 -6.19 -8.03 15.08
N HIS A 194 -5.12 -7.47 15.59
CA HIS A 194 -4.34 -7.97 16.72
C HIS A 194 -4.31 -6.93 17.83
N GLU A 195 -4.28 -7.40 19.06
CA GLU A 195 -4.19 -6.57 20.27
C GLU A 195 -2.98 -6.99 21.09
N LYS A 196 -2.36 -6.03 21.79
CA LYS A 196 -1.30 -6.30 22.77
C LYS A 196 -1.92 -6.87 24.02
N GLU A 197 -1.38 -7.98 24.54
CA GLU A 197 -1.64 -8.44 25.91
C GLU A 197 -0.95 -7.57 26.94
#